data_3ad10c2fbe4b9a5defda57dce35e38c6
#
_entry.id   3ad10c2fbe4b9a5defda57dce35e38c6
#
_cell.length_a   1.000
_cell.length_b   1.000
_cell.length_c   1.000
_cell.angle_alpha   90.00
_cell.angle_beta   90.00
_cell.angle_gamma   90.00
#
_symmetry.space_group_name_H-M   'P 1'
#
loop_
_entity.id
_entity.type
_entity.pdbx_description
1 polymer ?
#
loop_
_entity_poly.entity_id
_entity_poly.type
_entity_poly.pdbx_seq_one_letter_code
_entity_poly.pdbx_strand_id
1 'polypeptide(L)'
;PYNVNYEGSAGKIKNDNLENEKFYQFLLDAFTCMEKAMANDASIYVFHADTEGLNFRKAFADAGFYLSGTCIWKKQSLVLGRSPYQWQHEPCLFGWKKNGKHRWYSDRKQTTIWEFDKPKKNGDHPTMKPIPLIAYPIKNSSMSNCIVLDPFGGSGSTLIACEQTNRICHTIELDEKFCDVIVRRYIEQVGTDEKVSVLRGGHVLSFKEAAGSENAQEGGQR
;
A
#
# COMPACT_ATOMS: atom_id res chain seq x y z
N PRO A 1 -0.82 -5.54 -5.31
CA PRO A 1 -0.47 -6.86 -5.83
C PRO A 1 0.78 -6.77 -6.71
N TYR A 2 1.67 -7.76 -6.60
CA TYR A 2 2.92 -7.82 -7.37
C TYR A 2 2.91 -8.90 -8.45
N ASN A 3 1.94 -9.80 -8.40
CA ASN A 3 1.83 -11.01 -9.24
C ASN A 3 3.11 -11.86 -9.21
N VAL A 4 3.68 -11.99 -8.03
CA VAL A 4 4.93 -12.75 -7.80
C VAL A 4 4.68 -13.80 -6.73
N ASN A 5 5.03 -15.05 -7.02
CA ASN A 5 4.96 -16.13 -6.04
C ASN A 5 5.98 -15.87 -4.92
N TYR A 6 5.51 -15.40 -3.77
CA TYR A 6 6.32 -15.31 -2.57
C TYR A 6 6.26 -16.63 -1.79
N GLU A 7 7.37 -17.36 -1.77
CA GLU A 7 7.57 -18.49 -0.88
C GLU A 7 8.30 -18.00 0.37
N GLY A 8 7.55 -17.55 1.38
CA GLY A 8 8.12 -17.01 2.61
C GLY A 8 7.32 -17.40 3.85
N SER A 9 7.91 -17.21 5.03
CA SER A 9 7.31 -17.52 6.34
C SER A 9 6.02 -16.75 6.66
N ALA A 10 5.73 -15.68 5.93
CA ALA A 10 4.53 -14.85 6.09
C ALA A 10 3.30 -15.34 5.29
N GLY A 11 3.41 -16.49 4.59
CA GLY A 11 2.31 -17.07 3.80
C GLY A 11 2.17 -16.50 2.39
N LYS A 12 1.19 -17.04 1.65
CA LYS A 12 0.86 -16.59 0.29
C LYS A 12 -0.05 -15.36 0.36
N ILE A 13 0.24 -14.36 -0.46
CA ILE A 13 -0.64 -13.20 -0.65
C ILE A 13 -1.81 -13.64 -1.54
N LYS A 14 -3.05 -13.33 -1.13
CA LYS A 14 -4.24 -13.64 -1.93
C LYS A 14 -4.19 -12.90 -3.27
N ASN A 15 -4.54 -13.60 -4.38
CA ASN A 15 -4.59 -13.06 -5.74
C ASN A 15 -3.25 -12.54 -6.32
N ASP A 16 -2.11 -13.01 -5.82
CA ASP A 16 -0.79 -12.55 -6.27
C ASP A 16 -0.10 -13.58 -7.20
N ASN A 17 -0.87 -14.39 -7.91
CA ASN A 17 -0.42 -15.36 -8.92
C ASN A 17 -1.51 -15.59 -9.97
N LEU A 18 -1.81 -14.58 -10.77
CA LEU A 18 -2.80 -14.63 -11.83
C LEU A 18 -2.13 -14.79 -13.21
N GLU A 19 -2.83 -15.42 -14.13
CA GLU A 19 -2.46 -15.43 -15.56
C GLU A 19 -2.43 -13.98 -16.10
N ASN A 20 -1.59 -13.72 -17.08
CA ASN A 20 -1.30 -12.38 -17.59
C ASN A 20 -2.55 -11.54 -17.93
N GLU A 21 -3.48 -12.10 -18.69
CA GLU A 21 -4.72 -11.40 -19.08
C GLU A 21 -5.63 -11.11 -17.87
N LYS A 22 -5.75 -12.07 -16.94
CA LYS A 22 -6.52 -11.90 -15.71
C LYS A 22 -5.90 -10.86 -14.78
N PHE A 23 -4.57 -10.83 -14.73
CA PHE A 23 -3.86 -9.85 -13.93
C PHE A 23 -4.01 -8.44 -14.52
N TYR A 24 -3.89 -8.29 -15.84
CA TYR A 24 -4.17 -7.02 -16.50
C TYR A 24 -5.60 -6.54 -16.23
N GLN A 25 -6.62 -7.41 -16.36
CA GLN A 25 -8.00 -7.04 -16.11
C GLN A 25 -8.22 -6.63 -14.64
N PHE A 26 -7.64 -7.37 -13.70
CA PHE A 26 -7.68 -7.02 -12.29
C PHE A 26 -7.08 -5.63 -12.02
N LEU A 27 -5.94 -5.30 -12.63
CA LEU A 27 -5.32 -3.99 -12.49
C LEU A 27 -6.19 -2.89 -13.12
N LEU A 28 -6.76 -3.13 -14.30
CA LEU A 28 -7.64 -2.19 -14.98
C LEU A 28 -8.88 -1.87 -14.14
N ASP A 29 -9.52 -2.89 -13.58
CA ASP A 29 -10.70 -2.71 -12.71
C ASP A 29 -10.34 -1.93 -11.44
N ALA A 30 -9.24 -2.28 -10.78
CA ALA A 30 -8.75 -1.58 -9.60
C ALA A 30 -8.44 -0.11 -9.91
N PHE A 31 -7.68 0.16 -10.97
CA PHE A 31 -7.32 1.53 -11.35
C PHE A 31 -8.54 2.36 -11.79
N THR A 32 -9.51 1.74 -12.46
CA THR A 32 -10.77 2.39 -12.80
C THR A 32 -11.57 2.78 -11.56
N CYS A 33 -11.61 1.94 -10.53
CA CYS A 33 -12.22 2.27 -9.24
C CYS A 33 -11.47 3.41 -8.53
N MET A 34 -10.13 3.38 -8.55
CA MET A 34 -9.31 4.47 -7.99
C MET A 34 -9.55 5.79 -8.73
N GLU A 35 -9.61 5.75 -10.07
CA GLU A 35 -9.86 6.95 -10.87
C GLU A 35 -11.17 7.61 -10.48
N LYS A 36 -12.24 6.84 -10.31
CA LYS A 36 -13.55 7.36 -9.88
C LYS A 36 -13.53 7.95 -8.48
N ALA A 37 -12.75 7.36 -7.56
CA ALA A 37 -12.66 7.82 -6.17
C ALA A 37 -11.75 9.03 -5.96
N MET A 38 -10.80 9.27 -6.86
CA MET A 38 -9.82 10.34 -6.74
C MET A 38 -10.40 11.71 -7.06
N ALA A 39 -9.92 12.74 -6.35
CA ALA A 39 -10.14 14.13 -6.74
C ALA A 39 -9.40 14.46 -8.06
N ASN A 40 -9.91 15.46 -8.80
CA ASN A 40 -9.33 15.83 -10.11
C ASN A 40 -7.92 16.43 -10.02
N ASP A 41 -7.47 16.81 -8.84
CA ASP A 41 -6.16 17.38 -8.57
C ASP A 41 -5.27 16.49 -7.69
N ALA A 42 -5.68 15.24 -7.46
CA ALA A 42 -4.92 14.26 -6.72
C ALA A 42 -3.84 13.59 -7.57
N SER A 43 -2.76 13.15 -6.92
CA SER A 43 -1.71 12.33 -7.51
C SER A 43 -1.89 10.85 -7.15
N ILE A 44 -1.40 9.97 -8.01
CA ILE A 44 -1.37 8.52 -7.78
C ILE A 44 0.07 8.01 -7.87
N TYR A 45 0.42 7.12 -6.94
CA TYR A 45 1.71 6.43 -6.86
C TYR A 45 1.49 4.92 -6.79
N VAL A 46 2.10 4.16 -7.69
CA VAL A 46 1.86 2.72 -7.79
C VAL A 46 3.19 1.97 -7.80
N PHE A 47 3.55 1.39 -6.65
CA PHE A 47 4.67 0.45 -6.58
C PHE A 47 4.30 -0.87 -7.26
N HIS A 48 5.22 -1.44 -8.02
CA HIS A 48 5.00 -2.70 -8.71
C HIS A 48 6.30 -3.51 -8.89
N ALA A 49 6.16 -4.80 -9.19
CA ALA A 49 7.28 -5.60 -9.65
C ALA A 49 7.68 -5.14 -11.07
N ASP A 50 8.96 -4.98 -11.34
CA ASP A 50 9.44 -4.55 -12.66
C ASP A 50 9.06 -5.54 -13.77
N THR A 51 9.03 -6.84 -13.46
CA THR A 51 8.60 -7.90 -14.37
C THR A 51 7.16 -7.74 -14.87
N GLU A 52 6.30 -7.09 -14.10
CA GLU A 52 4.90 -6.80 -14.45
C GLU A 52 4.70 -5.38 -14.99
N GLY A 53 5.79 -4.65 -15.23
CA GLY A 53 5.76 -3.24 -15.62
C GLY A 53 4.91 -2.95 -16.86
N LEU A 54 4.81 -3.87 -17.81
CA LEU A 54 3.96 -3.73 -19.00
C LEU A 54 2.47 -3.69 -18.61
N ASN A 55 2.01 -4.65 -17.82
CA ASN A 55 0.63 -4.72 -17.36
C ASN A 55 0.23 -3.50 -16.53
N PHE A 56 1.10 -3.09 -15.61
CA PHE A 56 0.85 -1.91 -14.78
C PHE A 56 0.74 -0.63 -15.62
N ARG A 57 1.68 -0.38 -16.53
CA ARG A 57 1.66 0.82 -17.40
C ARG A 57 0.46 0.84 -18.32
N LYS A 58 0.12 -0.31 -18.92
CA LYS A 58 -1.03 -0.43 -19.83
C LYS A 58 -2.33 -0.18 -19.06
N ALA A 59 -2.57 -0.88 -17.95
CA ALA A 59 -3.78 -0.72 -17.14
C ALA A 59 -3.91 0.72 -16.58
N PHE A 60 -2.79 1.33 -16.17
CA PHE A 60 -2.74 2.71 -15.68
C PHE A 60 -3.23 3.71 -16.75
N ALA A 61 -2.74 3.57 -17.98
CA ALA A 61 -3.13 4.44 -19.09
C ALA A 61 -4.60 4.20 -19.53
N ASP A 62 -5.01 2.93 -19.61
CA ASP A 62 -6.34 2.52 -20.06
C ASP A 62 -7.42 2.89 -19.03
N ALA A 63 -7.10 2.95 -17.74
CA ALA A 63 -7.98 3.45 -16.68
C ALA A 63 -8.14 4.99 -16.66
N GLY A 64 -7.46 5.70 -17.54
CA GLY A 64 -7.61 7.16 -17.67
C GLY A 64 -6.60 7.99 -16.89
N PHE A 65 -5.49 7.41 -16.46
CA PHE A 65 -4.38 8.14 -15.84
C PHE A 65 -3.36 8.63 -16.86
N TYR A 66 -2.80 9.80 -16.58
CA TYR A 66 -1.59 10.31 -17.24
C TYR A 66 -0.37 9.85 -16.46
N LEU A 67 0.50 9.08 -17.11
CA LEU A 67 1.78 8.66 -16.54
C LEU A 67 2.80 9.78 -16.72
N SER A 68 3.12 10.47 -15.63
CA SER A 68 4.10 11.55 -15.63
C SER A 68 5.54 11.03 -15.59
N GLY A 69 5.78 9.95 -14.85
CA GLY A 69 7.10 9.35 -14.74
C GLY A 69 7.10 8.08 -13.91
N THR A 70 8.27 7.47 -13.83
CA THR A 70 8.53 6.33 -12.95
C THR A 70 9.61 6.72 -11.96
N CYS A 71 9.26 6.66 -10.67
CA CYS A 71 10.21 6.79 -9.59
C CYS A 71 10.79 5.42 -9.25
N ILE A 72 12.01 5.38 -8.77
CA ILE A 72 12.73 4.15 -8.45
C ILE A 72 13.12 4.15 -6.98
N TRP A 73 12.52 3.27 -6.19
CA TRP A 73 13.05 3.03 -4.86
C TRP A 73 14.29 2.16 -4.94
N LYS A 74 15.44 2.74 -4.66
CA LYS A 74 16.73 2.06 -4.55
C LYS A 74 16.89 1.53 -3.12
N LYS A 75 17.03 0.20 -3.00
CA LYS A 75 17.24 -0.48 -1.71
C LYS A 75 18.71 -0.44 -1.32
N GLN A 76 19.02 -0.46 -0.01
CA GLN A 76 20.39 -0.49 0.48
C GLN A 76 21.14 -1.77 0.10
N SER A 77 20.43 -2.89 -0.06
CA SER A 77 21.01 -4.19 -0.40
C SER A 77 20.27 -4.82 -1.58
N LEU A 78 20.99 -5.59 -2.36
CA LEU A 78 20.43 -6.40 -3.42
C LEU A 78 19.61 -7.57 -2.85
N VAL A 79 18.72 -8.11 -3.69
CA VAL A 79 17.99 -9.36 -3.42
C VAL A 79 18.57 -10.42 -4.34
N LEU A 80 19.16 -11.45 -3.75
CA LEU A 80 19.72 -12.57 -4.50
C LEU A 80 18.60 -13.32 -5.25
N GLY A 81 18.83 -13.56 -6.52
CA GLY A 81 17.95 -14.28 -7.40
C GLY A 81 18.72 -15.06 -8.47
N ARG A 82 18.02 -15.74 -9.35
CA ARG A 82 18.64 -16.55 -10.44
C ARG A 82 19.10 -15.72 -11.63
N SER A 83 18.71 -14.43 -11.69
CA SER A 83 19.11 -13.52 -12.76
C SER A 83 20.60 -13.16 -12.65
N PRO A 84 21.33 -12.94 -13.76
CA PRO A 84 22.69 -12.40 -13.74
C PRO A 84 22.78 -11.04 -13.02
N TYR A 85 21.79 -10.16 -13.20
CA TYR A 85 21.67 -8.91 -12.46
C TYR A 85 20.75 -9.08 -11.28
N GLN A 86 21.22 -8.72 -10.09
CA GLN A 86 20.45 -8.84 -8.85
C GLN A 86 19.56 -7.62 -8.64
N TRP A 87 18.33 -7.86 -8.19
CA TRP A 87 17.36 -6.80 -7.96
C TRP A 87 17.75 -5.93 -6.76
N GLN A 88 17.85 -4.64 -6.98
CA GLN A 88 18.15 -3.65 -5.93
C GLN A 88 17.17 -2.48 -5.95
N HIS A 89 16.08 -2.58 -6.70
CA HIS A 89 15.11 -1.51 -6.82
C HIS A 89 13.68 -2.03 -6.91
N GLU A 90 12.74 -1.10 -6.70
CA GLU A 90 11.33 -1.26 -7.06
C GLU A 90 10.85 -0.01 -7.79
N PRO A 91 10.20 -0.14 -8.95
CA PRO A 91 9.61 0.99 -9.65
C PRO A 91 8.30 1.42 -9.00
N CYS A 92 8.00 2.71 -9.11
CA CYS A 92 6.77 3.34 -8.68
C CYS A 92 6.26 4.26 -9.79
N LEU A 93 5.14 3.95 -10.40
CA LEU A 93 4.49 4.84 -11.36
C LEU A 93 3.99 6.08 -10.64
N PHE A 94 4.21 7.24 -11.22
CA PHE A 94 3.71 8.52 -10.73
C PHE A 94 2.87 9.21 -11.81
N GLY A 95 1.68 9.66 -11.42
CA GLY A 95 0.78 10.34 -12.34
C GLY A 95 -0.45 10.91 -11.66
N TRP A 96 -1.44 11.25 -12.48
CA TRP A 96 -2.73 11.83 -12.09
C TRP A 96 -3.78 11.54 -13.15
N LYS A 97 -5.04 11.94 -12.95
CA LYS A 97 -6.10 11.79 -13.96
C LYS A 97 -5.71 12.48 -15.27
N LYS A 98 -5.92 11.85 -16.41
CA LYS A 98 -5.55 12.36 -17.74
C LYS A 98 -6.09 13.76 -18.03
N ASN A 99 -7.31 14.05 -17.56
CA ASN A 99 -7.96 15.37 -17.73
C ASN A 99 -7.90 16.20 -16.44
N GLY A 100 -7.10 15.79 -15.47
CA GLY A 100 -6.94 16.46 -14.19
C GLY A 100 -5.67 17.31 -14.12
N LYS A 101 -5.36 17.71 -12.90
CA LYS A 101 -4.12 18.41 -12.54
C LYS A 101 -3.46 17.62 -11.43
N HIS A 102 -2.27 18.02 -11.01
CA HIS A 102 -1.63 17.53 -9.80
C HIS A 102 -1.27 18.71 -8.90
N ARG A 103 -1.28 18.46 -7.61
CA ARG A 103 -0.75 19.40 -6.61
C ARG A 103 0.63 18.97 -6.20
N TRP A 104 1.52 19.94 -6.03
CA TRP A 104 2.88 19.73 -5.61
C TRP A 104 3.25 20.70 -4.48
N TYR A 105 3.64 20.15 -3.33
CA TYR A 105 3.89 20.92 -2.11
C TYR A 105 5.36 20.92 -1.70
N SER A 106 6.21 20.31 -2.51
CA SER A 106 7.67 20.32 -2.33
C SER A 106 8.36 21.25 -3.33
N ASP A 107 9.67 21.31 -3.26
CA ASP A 107 10.50 22.07 -4.21
C ASP A 107 10.73 21.30 -5.53
N ARG A 108 11.51 21.90 -6.44
CA ARG A 108 11.89 21.29 -7.73
C ARG A 108 13.20 20.48 -7.67
N LYS A 109 13.72 20.20 -6.48
CA LYS A 109 14.94 19.42 -6.28
C LYS A 109 14.64 17.92 -6.04
N GLN A 110 13.36 17.55 -5.96
CA GLN A 110 12.95 16.17 -5.79
C GLN A 110 13.28 15.38 -7.07
N THR A 111 13.82 14.18 -6.89
CA THR A 111 14.27 13.33 -7.99
C THR A 111 13.46 12.04 -8.10
N THR A 112 13.62 11.33 -9.21
CA THR A 112 12.98 10.04 -9.43
C THR A 112 13.71 8.87 -8.76
N ILE A 113 14.91 9.09 -8.19
CA ILE A 113 15.64 8.06 -7.45
C ILE A 113 15.43 8.28 -5.97
N TRP A 114 14.84 7.30 -5.29
CA TRP A 114 14.49 7.35 -3.88
C TRP A 114 15.32 6.34 -3.09
N GLU A 115 16.18 6.82 -2.21
CA GLU A 115 17.06 6.01 -1.39
C GLU A 115 16.50 5.94 0.04
N PHE A 116 15.88 4.82 0.37
CA PHE A 116 15.32 4.54 1.68
C PHE A 116 15.68 3.11 2.10
N ASP A 117 16.19 2.97 3.30
CA ASP A 117 16.58 1.68 3.85
C ASP A 117 15.37 0.83 4.20
N LYS A 118 15.45 -0.48 3.92
CA LYS A 118 14.45 -1.43 4.41
C LYS A 118 14.48 -1.52 5.94
N PRO A 119 13.33 -1.72 6.60
CA PRO A 119 13.30 -2.04 8.03
C PRO A 119 14.14 -3.29 8.32
N LYS A 120 14.91 -3.27 9.41
CA LYS A 120 15.76 -4.40 9.82
C LYS A 120 14.98 -5.65 10.27
N LYS A 121 13.71 -5.51 10.66
CA LYS A 121 12.78 -6.60 11.01
C LYS A 121 11.57 -6.57 10.07
N ASN A 122 11.35 -7.64 9.30
CA ASN A 122 10.23 -7.81 8.36
C ASN A 122 9.36 -9.00 8.77
N GLY A 123 9.03 -9.14 10.08
CA GLY A 123 8.22 -10.25 10.58
C GLY A 123 6.74 -10.20 10.20
N ASP A 124 6.22 -9.00 9.90
CA ASP A 124 4.78 -8.77 9.81
C ASP A 124 4.20 -8.94 8.39
N HIS A 125 5.00 -8.65 7.36
CA HIS A 125 4.54 -8.77 5.96
C HIS A 125 5.74 -8.89 5.00
N PRO A 126 5.70 -9.79 3.98
CA PRO A 126 6.84 -10.04 3.08
C PRO A 126 7.23 -8.84 2.23
N THR A 127 6.29 -7.96 1.92
CA THR A 127 6.50 -6.76 1.06
C THR A 127 6.40 -5.44 1.83
N MET A 128 6.62 -5.45 3.15
CA MET A 128 6.54 -4.24 3.99
C MET A 128 7.50 -3.16 3.50
N LYS A 129 6.94 -1.97 3.24
CA LYS A 129 7.72 -0.79 2.83
C LYS A 129 8.13 0.07 4.02
N PRO A 130 9.29 0.72 3.96
CA PRO A 130 9.70 1.68 4.98
C PRO A 130 8.70 2.84 5.10
N ILE A 131 8.37 3.22 6.33
CA ILE A 131 7.47 4.37 6.56
C ILE A 131 8.00 5.66 5.91
N PRO A 132 9.30 6.02 6.01
CA PRO A 132 9.83 7.22 5.35
C PRO A 132 9.66 7.20 3.82
N LEU A 133 9.76 6.03 3.17
CA LEU A 133 9.53 5.88 1.73
C LEU A 133 8.09 6.25 1.35
N ILE A 134 7.11 5.82 2.14
CA ILE A 134 5.68 6.11 1.89
C ILE A 134 5.36 7.56 2.26
N ALA A 135 5.91 8.07 3.37
CA ALA A 135 5.69 9.44 3.81
C ALA A 135 6.24 10.48 2.81
N TYR A 136 7.27 10.13 2.04
CA TYR A 136 7.90 11.03 1.09
C TYR A 136 6.94 11.52 -0.02
N PRO A 137 6.34 10.66 -0.85
CA PRO A 137 5.36 11.08 -1.86
C PRO A 137 4.09 11.69 -1.24
N ILE A 138 3.66 11.22 -0.07
CA ILE A 138 2.51 11.81 0.65
C ILE A 138 2.76 13.28 0.95
N LYS A 139 3.93 13.63 1.48
CA LYS A 139 4.30 15.03 1.78
C LYS A 139 4.42 15.88 0.51
N ASN A 140 4.94 15.31 -0.57
CA ASN A 140 5.13 16.02 -1.82
C ASN A 140 3.80 16.37 -2.52
N SER A 141 2.77 15.52 -2.37
CA SER A 141 1.52 15.63 -3.13
C SER A 141 0.28 15.92 -2.29
N SER A 142 0.41 16.08 -0.97
CA SER A 142 -0.72 16.40 -0.09
C SER A 142 -0.32 17.34 1.05
N MET A 143 -1.30 18.06 1.60
CA MET A 143 -1.18 18.83 2.85
C MET A 143 -1.68 18.01 4.05
N SER A 144 -1.41 18.51 5.27
CA SER A 144 -2.05 17.98 6.49
C SER A 144 -3.57 17.97 6.35
N ASN A 145 -4.22 16.99 6.94
CA ASN A 145 -5.67 16.72 6.88
C ASN A 145 -6.21 16.34 5.48
N CYS A 146 -5.36 16.17 4.46
CA CYS A 146 -5.79 15.57 3.20
C CYS A 146 -6.02 14.07 3.37
N ILE A 147 -6.95 13.54 2.56
CA ILE A 147 -7.24 12.10 2.48
C ILE A 147 -6.21 11.42 1.59
N VAL A 148 -5.69 10.29 2.05
CA VAL A 148 -4.85 9.35 1.32
C VAL A 148 -5.58 8.02 1.23
N LEU A 149 -5.81 7.52 0.02
CA LEU A 149 -6.44 6.23 -0.23
C LEU A 149 -5.37 5.18 -0.55
N ASP A 150 -5.39 4.06 0.18
CA ASP A 150 -4.58 2.88 -0.10
C ASP A 150 -5.49 1.64 -0.17
N PRO A 151 -5.89 1.19 -1.37
CA PRO A 151 -6.78 0.04 -1.52
C PRO A 151 -6.08 -1.31 -1.39
N PHE A 152 -4.78 -1.34 -1.07
CA PHE A 152 -3.97 -2.54 -0.85
C PHE A 152 -3.12 -2.37 0.41
N GLY A 153 -3.78 -2.31 1.57
CA GLY A 153 -3.21 -1.90 2.85
C GLY A 153 -2.01 -2.72 3.32
N GLY A 154 -2.01 -4.02 3.04
CA GLY A 154 -0.93 -4.93 3.40
C GLY A 154 -0.59 -4.87 4.88
N SER A 155 0.62 -4.42 5.20
CA SER A 155 1.04 -4.23 6.60
C SER A 155 0.64 -2.88 7.22
N GLY A 156 -0.08 -2.00 6.50
CA GLY A 156 -0.51 -0.69 7.01
C GLY A 156 0.58 0.39 7.02
N SER A 157 1.63 0.26 6.21
CA SER A 157 2.69 1.29 6.16
C SER A 157 2.15 2.66 5.75
N THR A 158 1.13 2.71 4.89
CA THR A 158 0.46 3.95 4.49
C THR A 158 -0.30 4.59 5.65
N LEU A 159 -1.02 3.79 6.46
CA LEU A 159 -1.73 4.27 7.64
C LEU A 159 -0.77 4.92 8.64
N ILE A 160 0.35 4.24 8.95
CA ILE A 160 1.37 4.78 9.85
C ILE A 160 2.02 6.05 9.29
N ALA A 161 2.33 6.09 7.99
CA ALA A 161 2.88 7.27 7.34
C ALA A 161 1.89 8.46 7.40
N CYS A 162 0.60 8.21 7.22
CA CYS A 162 -0.45 9.22 7.34
C CYS A 162 -0.55 9.76 8.76
N GLU A 163 -0.56 8.89 9.77
CA GLU A 163 -0.56 9.29 11.19
C GLU A 163 0.64 10.18 11.50
N GLN A 164 1.84 9.77 11.15
CA GLN A 164 3.07 10.55 11.38
C GLN A 164 3.12 11.87 10.63
N THR A 165 2.32 12.04 9.60
CA THR A 165 2.32 13.24 8.74
C THR A 165 1.03 14.05 8.84
N ASN A 166 0.14 13.71 9.77
CA ASN A 166 -1.17 14.35 9.96
C ASN A 166 -2.06 14.30 8.71
N ARG A 167 -2.16 13.13 8.06
CA ARG A 167 -3.10 12.86 6.96
C ARG A 167 -4.16 11.86 7.42
N ILE A 168 -5.30 11.87 6.75
CA ILE A 168 -6.38 10.91 6.98
C ILE A 168 -6.16 9.74 6.02
N CYS A 169 -5.97 8.52 6.56
CA CYS A 169 -5.80 7.32 5.74
C CYS A 169 -7.12 6.58 5.59
N HIS A 170 -7.49 6.26 4.37
CA HIS A 170 -8.52 5.28 4.04
C HIS A 170 -7.81 4.09 3.41
N THR A 171 -7.85 2.93 4.04
CA THR A 171 -7.21 1.72 3.52
C THR A 171 -8.19 0.57 3.43
N ILE A 172 -7.95 -0.31 2.46
CA ILE A 172 -8.69 -1.55 2.25
C ILE A 172 -7.69 -2.70 2.28
N GLU A 173 -8.01 -3.77 2.98
CA GLU A 173 -7.22 -5.00 3.01
C GLU A 173 -8.16 -6.20 2.87
N LEU A 174 -7.79 -7.14 1.99
CA LEU A 174 -8.59 -8.33 1.69
C LEU A 174 -8.36 -9.45 2.70
N ASP A 175 -7.14 -9.54 3.23
CA ASP A 175 -6.76 -10.60 4.17
C ASP A 175 -6.98 -10.14 5.60
N GLU A 176 -7.89 -10.80 6.30
CA GLU A 176 -8.24 -10.52 7.69
C GLU A 176 -7.03 -10.53 8.64
N LYS A 177 -6.04 -11.42 8.38
CA LYS A 177 -4.81 -11.47 9.17
C LYS A 177 -3.98 -10.20 9.03
N PHE A 178 -3.95 -9.63 7.83
CA PHE A 178 -3.27 -8.35 7.61
C PHE A 178 -4.09 -7.17 8.13
N CYS A 179 -5.42 -7.25 8.18
CA CYS A 179 -6.24 -6.27 8.90
C CYS A 179 -5.82 -6.19 10.38
N ASP A 180 -5.64 -7.34 11.05
CA ASP A 180 -5.16 -7.39 12.43
C ASP A 180 -3.75 -6.78 12.59
N VAL A 181 -2.85 -7.08 11.64
CA VAL A 181 -1.51 -6.47 11.62
C VAL A 181 -1.58 -4.95 11.52
N ILE A 182 -2.44 -4.43 10.63
CA ILE A 182 -2.64 -2.98 10.47
C ILE A 182 -3.08 -2.35 11.79
N VAL A 183 -4.09 -2.92 12.43
CA VAL A 183 -4.66 -2.38 13.68
C VAL A 183 -3.65 -2.43 14.82
N ARG A 184 -2.96 -3.56 15.01
CA ARG A 184 -1.94 -3.71 16.06
C ARG A 184 -0.79 -2.73 15.88
N ARG A 185 -0.28 -2.56 14.66
CA ARG A 185 0.77 -1.58 14.35
C ARG A 185 0.31 -0.15 14.58
N TYR A 186 -0.95 0.16 14.29
CA TYR A 186 -1.51 1.47 14.59
C TYR A 186 -1.56 1.73 16.10
N ILE A 187 -2.07 0.77 16.89
CA ILE A 187 -2.10 0.86 18.36
C ILE A 187 -0.68 1.04 18.92
N GLU A 188 0.30 0.29 18.42
CA GLU A 188 1.70 0.43 18.82
C GLU A 188 2.24 1.83 18.49
N GLN A 189 1.91 2.36 17.31
CA GLN A 189 2.34 3.70 16.88
C GLN A 189 1.77 4.82 17.74
N VAL A 190 0.49 4.72 18.13
CA VAL A 190 -0.21 5.77 18.91
C VAL A 190 -0.15 5.55 20.43
N GLY A 191 0.26 4.37 20.87
CA GLY A 191 0.44 4.01 22.28
C GLY A 191 -0.85 3.72 23.05
N THR A 192 -2.01 3.67 22.40
CA THR A 192 -3.31 3.39 23.02
C THR A 192 -4.29 2.75 22.05
N ASP A 193 -5.21 1.92 22.56
CA ASP A 193 -6.32 1.33 21.81
C ASP A 193 -7.66 2.09 22.00
N GLU A 194 -7.69 3.12 22.85
CA GLU A 194 -8.92 3.84 23.22
C GLU A 194 -9.65 4.50 22.05
N LYS A 195 -8.90 4.87 21.00
CA LYS A 195 -9.45 5.50 19.78
C LYS A 195 -9.75 4.49 18.67
N VAL A 196 -9.54 3.19 18.94
CA VAL A 196 -9.79 2.13 17.96
C VAL A 196 -11.15 1.54 18.21
N SER A 197 -12.01 1.59 17.19
CA SER A 197 -13.32 0.98 17.19
C SER A 197 -13.51 0.05 16.00
N VAL A 198 -14.34 -0.96 16.17
CA VAL A 198 -14.67 -1.96 15.15
C VAL A 198 -16.17 -1.87 14.86
N LEU A 199 -16.52 -1.65 13.59
CA LEU A 199 -17.90 -1.75 13.12
C LEU A 199 -18.11 -3.17 12.56
N ARG A 200 -18.92 -3.97 13.25
CA ARG A 200 -19.23 -5.34 12.86
C ARG A 200 -20.73 -5.58 12.96
N GLY A 201 -21.36 -6.00 11.85
CA GLY A 201 -22.81 -6.28 11.82
C GLY A 201 -23.70 -5.08 12.21
N GLY A 202 -23.27 -3.84 11.96
CA GLY A 202 -23.97 -2.62 12.31
C GLY A 202 -23.74 -2.13 13.76
N HIS A 203 -22.95 -2.86 14.56
CA HIS A 203 -22.60 -2.49 15.93
C HIS A 203 -21.18 -1.95 16.01
N VAL A 204 -21.00 -0.87 16.77
CA VAL A 204 -19.68 -0.31 17.06
C VAL A 204 -19.18 -0.94 18.38
N LEU A 205 -18.03 -1.60 18.30
CA LEU A 205 -17.36 -2.25 19.43
C LEU A 205 -16.04 -1.54 19.71
N SER A 206 -15.60 -1.51 20.95
CA SER A 206 -14.20 -1.19 21.27
C SER A 206 -13.26 -2.29 20.75
N PHE A 207 -11.98 -1.98 20.61
CA PHE A 207 -10.99 -2.97 20.21
C PHE A 207 -10.97 -4.19 21.17
N LYS A 208 -11.07 -3.93 22.48
CA LYS A 208 -11.08 -4.99 23.51
C LYS A 208 -12.30 -5.92 23.41
N GLU A 209 -13.49 -5.36 23.18
CA GLU A 209 -14.72 -6.16 22.99
C GLU A 209 -14.64 -7.00 21.72
N ALA A 210 -14.13 -6.43 20.62
CA ALA A 210 -13.96 -7.15 19.36
C ALA A 210 -12.94 -8.30 19.49
N ALA A 211 -11.81 -8.07 20.14
CA ALA A 211 -10.77 -9.09 20.36
C ALA A 211 -11.21 -10.17 21.38
N GLY A 212 -12.02 -9.83 22.38
CA GLY A 212 -12.54 -10.77 23.38
C GLY A 212 -13.62 -11.72 22.84
N SER A 213 -14.37 -11.29 21.83
CA SER A 213 -15.43 -12.12 21.22
C SER A 213 -14.87 -13.28 20.35
N GLU A 214 -13.63 -13.21 19.88
CA GLU A 214 -12.99 -14.30 19.14
C GLU A 214 -12.57 -15.47 20.05
N ASN A 215 -12.06 -15.17 21.25
CA ASN A 215 -11.70 -16.21 22.22
C ASN A 215 -12.91 -17.01 22.75
N ALA A 216 -14.12 -16.47 22.68
CA ALA A 216 -15.33 -17.14 23.07
C ALA A 216 -15.87 -18.14 22.03
N GLN A 217 -15.54 -17.94 20.75
CA GLN A 217 -15.98 -18.85 19.66
C GLN A 217 -15.03 -20.05 19.48
N GLU A 218 -13.74 -19.91 19.76
CA GLU A 218 -12.79 -21.03 19.71
C GLU A 218 -12.90 -21.99 20.91
N GLY A 219 -13.43 -21.52 22.05
CA GLY A 219 -13.64 -22.32 23.27
C GLY A 219 -14.88 -23.22 23.26
N GLY A 220 -15.76 -23.09 22.28
CA GLY A 220 -17.04 -23.84 22.18
C GLY A 220 -17.02 -25.12 21.34
N GLN A 221 -15.87 -25.50 20.76
CA GLN A 221 -15.70 -26.75 20.02
C GLN A 221 -14.61 -27.63 20.66
N ARG A 222 -14.86 -28.11 21.85
CA ARG A 222 -14.15 -29.24 22.46
C ARG A 222 -15.15 -30.23 23.02
#